data_5e427d8208b5edc0d5b02deeb6e3248e
#
_entry.id   5e427d8208b5edc0d5b02deeb6e3248e
#
_cell.length_a   1.000
_cell.length_b   1.000
_cell.length_c   1.000
_cell.angle_alpha   90.00
_cell.angle_beta   90.00
_cell.angle_gamma   90.00
#
_symmetry.space_group_name_H-M   'P 1'
#
loop_
_entity.id
_entity.type
_entity.pdbx_description
1 polymer ?
#
loop_
_entity_poly.entity_id
_entity_poly.type
_entity_poly.pdbx_seq_one_letter_code
_entity_poly.pdbx_strand_id
1 'polypeptide(L)'
;MTFAKRLLAGFAAILMATTAWADDHAAPEALPMALWSTYEIPAGAKPSELEVSLKEYLKGEEKRGFNNCAMYKHEFGSPRAFYTTCTFDDIDHFARIMDGSPSVASPDEVQLFGSHMDHIVLMTKQGMTKMPKYVLYASTAFSPHLNHVEMQAKAEEFYSAYDEGFGECNRYEHAWGPELAFYATCGFESYADFAAGVNKVMKIFEGRLATANLNILNHRDDILVKVMD
;
A
#
# COMPACT_ATOMS: atom_id res chain seq x y z
N MET A 1 81.93 10.91 -3.03
CA MET A 1 81.53 9.50 -3.02
C MET A 1 80.94 9.23 -1.61
N THR A 2 79.83 8.51 -1.53
CA THR A 2 79.06 8.14 -0.33
C THR A 2 78.05 9.17 0.19
N PHE A 3 76.93 9.27 -0.58
CA PHE A 3 75.64 9.75 -0.03
C PHE A 3 74.51 8.98 -0.73
N ALA A 4 74.37 7.76 -0.43
CA ALA A 4 73.23 6.94 -0.92
C ALA A 4 73.14 5.65 -0.12
N LYS A 5 72.68 5.70 1.10
CA LYS A 5 72.25 4.52 1.90
C LYS A 5 71.66 4.95 3.26
N ARG A 6 70.54 5.70 3.29
CA ARG A 6 69.68 5.82 4.48
C ARG A 6 68.34 6.48 4.10
N LEU A 7 67.54 5.80 3.31
CA LEU A 7 66.14 6.21 3.07
C LEU A 7 65.34 5.00 2.58
N LEU A 8 65.35 3.92 3.39
CA LEU A 8 64.54 2.72 3.15
C LEU A 8 64.25 2.04 4.49
N ALA A 9 63.70 2.78 5.44
CA ALA A 9 63.16 2.20 6.66
C ALA A 9 62.13 3.16 7.27
N GLY A 10 60.96 3.29 6.67
CA GLY A 10 59.95 4.20 7.16
C GLY A 10 58.58 4.08 6.48
N PHE A 11 58.33 3.01 5.75
CA PHE A 11 57.05 2.83 5.03
C PHE A 11 56.41 1.45 5.25
N ALA A 12 56.46 0.93 6.47
CA ALA A 12 55.90 -0.38 6.77
C ALA A 12 55.18 -0.42 8.13
N ALA A 13 54.39 0.60 8.49
CA ALA A 13 53.63 0.54 9.73
C ALA A 13 52.37 1.43 9.73
N ILE A 14 51.68 1.62 8.59
CA ILE A 14 50.35 2.24 8.58
C ILE A 14 49.44 1.44 7.61
N LEU A 15 49.31 0.17 7.84
CA LEU A 15 48.41 -0.69 7.07
C LEU A 15 47.80 -1.76 7.99
N MET A 16 47.33 -1.39 9.18
CA MET A 16 46.47 -2.26 10.00
C MET A 16 45.69 -1.40 11.00
N ALA A 17 44.61 -0.81 10.56
CA ALA A 17 43.49 -0.42 11.41
C ALA A 17 42.32 0.15 10.58
N THR A 18 41.95 -0.54 9.49
CA THR A 18 40.59 -0.38 8.93
C THR A 18 39.90 -1.73 8.98
N THR A 19 39.86 -2.34 10.16
CA THR A 19 38.90 -3.40 10.42
C THR A 19 37.55 -2.72 10.64
N ALA A 20 36.78 -2.70 9.58
CA ALA A 20 35.41 -3.18 9.52
C ALA A 20 34.58 -2.87 10.78
N TRP A 21 34.04 -1.67 10.85
CA TRP A 21 32.72 -1.51 11.40
C TRP A 21 31.74 -1.68 10.22
N ALA A 22 31.61 -2.91 9.73
CA ALA A 22 30.42 -3.33 9.06
C ALA A 22 29.39 -3.43 10.18
N ASP A 23 28.67 -2.35 10.42
CA ASP A 23 27.39 -2.43 11.13
C ASP A 23 26.55 -3.40 10.33
N ASP A 24 26.35 -4.60 10.88
CA ASP A 24 25.42 -5.63 10.42
C ASP A 24 23.98 -5.16 10.69
N HIS A 25 23.67 -3.94 10.31
CA HIS A 25 22.30 -3.51 10.15
C HIS A 25 21.87 -4.07 8.80
N ALA A 26 21.29 -5.28 8.85
CA ALA A 26 20.50 -5.77 7.74
C ALA A 26 19.61 -4.60 7.29
N ALA A 27 19.70 -4.21 6.02
CA ALA A 27 18.83 -3.18 5.48
C ALA A 27 17.38 -3.59 5.85
N PRO A 28 16.55 -2.68 6.35
CA PRO A 28 15.18 -3.02 6.68
C PRO A 28 14.55 -3.70 5.46
N GLU A 29 13.90 -4.84 5.70
CA GLU A 29 13.25 -5.60 4.63
C GLU A 29 12.29 -4.67 3.88
N ALA A 30 12.48 -4.54 2.57
CA ALA A 30 11.66 -3.66 1.76
C ALA A 30 10.20 -4.14 1.84
N LEU A 31 9.30 -3.25 2.20
CA LEU A 31 7.87 -3.56 2.22
C LEU A 31 7.37 -3.74 0.78
N PRO A 32 6.45 -4.69 0.55
CA PRO A 32 5.97 -4.99 -0.79
C PRO A 32 5.20 -3.83 -1.40
N MET A 33 5.13 -3.83 -2.72
CA MET A 33 4.21 -3.02 -3.51
C MET A 33 2.93 -3.80 -3.78
N ALA A 34 1.88 -3.10 -4.16
CA ALA A 34 0.64 -3.73 -4.57
C ALA A 34 0.02 -3.05 -5.80
N LEU A 35 -0.52 -3.87 -6.68
CA LEU A 35 -1.45 -3.43 -7.70
C LEU A 35 -2.85 -3.44 -7.08
N TRP A 36 -3.47 -2.26 -7.01
CA TRP A 36 -4.85 -2.08 -6.57
C TRP A 36 -5.72 -1.73 -7.74
N SER A 37 -6.83 -2.46 -7.90
CA SER A 37 -7.78 -2.19 -8.97
C SER A 37 -9.19 -2.03 -8.41
N THR A 38 -9.91 -1.07 -8.95
CA THR A 38 -11.32 -0.82 -8.63
C THR A 38 -12.16 -1.09 -9.86
N TYR A 39 -13.17 -1.93 -9.74
CA TYR A 39 -14.12 -2.30 -10.80
C TYR A 39 -15.53 -1.86 -10.40
N GLU A 40 -15.99 -0.75 -10.94
CA GLU A 40 -17.33 -0.25 -10.66
C GLU A 40 -18.41 -1.15 -11.28
N ILE A 41 -19.46 -1.42 -10.52
CA ILE A 41 -20.59 -2.22 -10.95
C ILE A 41 -21.62 -1.30 -11.62
N PRO A 42 -21.87 -1.44 -12.94
CA PRO A 42 -22.84 -0.62 -13.65
C PRO A 42 -24.27 -0.76 -13.07
N ALA A 43 -25.07 0.26 -13.25
CA ALA A 43 -26.50 0.18 -12.93
C ALA A 43 -27.16 -0.94 -13.73
N GLY A 44 -27.89 -1.82 -13.05
CA GLY A 44 -28.57 -2.96 -13.66
C GLY A 44 -27.72 -4.22 -13.85
N ALA A 45 -26.39 -4.14 -13.66
CA ALA A 45 -25.54 -5.32 -13.72
C ALA A 45 -25.71 -6.21 -12.47
N LYS A 46 -25.45 -7.50 -12.63
CA LYS A 46 -25.46 -8.48 -11.54
C LYS A 46 -24.08 -8.59 -10.92
N PRO A 47 -23.91 -8.16 -9.66
CA PRO A 47 -22.60 -8.23 -9.01
C PRO A 47 -21.97 -9.62 -8.98
N SER A 48 -22.80 -10.68 -8.91
CA SER A 48 -22.34 -12.06 -8.86
C SER A 48 -21.61 -12.52 -10.13
N GLU A 49 -21.97 -11.99 -11.29
CA GLU A 49 -21.30 -12.35 -12.56
C GLU A 49 -19.89 -11.73 -12.59
N LEU A 50 -19.77 -10.45 -12.22
CA LEU A 50 -18.47 -9.79 -12.10
C LEU A 50 -17.61 -10.42 -11.01
N GLU A 51 -18.20 -10.80 -9.85
CA GLU A 51 -17.49 -11.47 -8.77
C GLU A 51 -16.84 -12.78 -9.21
N VAL A 52 -17.56 -13.62 -9.93
CA VAL A 52 -17.03 -14.89 -10.47
C VAL A 52 -15.87 -14.63 -11.43
N SER A 53 -16.06 -13.71 -12.37
CA SER A 53 -15.03 -13.37 -13.36
C SER A 53 -13.76 -12.82 -12.70
N LEU A 54 -13.89 -11.92 -11.74
CA LEU A 54 -12.74 -11.37 -11.02
C LEU A 54 -11.99 -12.42 -10.18
N LYS A 55 -12.71 -13.35 -9.55
CA LYS A 55 -12.07 -14.46 -8.81
C LYS A 55 -11.23 -15.35 -9.73
N GLU A 56 -11.69 -15.62 -10.94
CA GLU A 56 -10.94 -16.38 -11.93
C GLU A 56 -9.75 -15.59 -12.46
N TYR A 57 -9.93 -14.30 -12.73
CA TYR A 57 -8.87 -13.40 -13.14
C TYR A 57 -7.74 -13.35 -12.10
N LEU A 58 -8.04 -13.14 -10.82
CA LEU A 58 -7.04 -13.05 -9.73
C LEU A 58 -6.26 -14.36 -9.56
N LYS A 59 -6.91 -15.51 -9.67
CA LYS A 59 -6.20 -16.80 -9.70
C LYS A 59 -5.25 -16.92 -10.89
N GLY A 60 -5.58 -16.28 -12.00
CA GLY A 60 -4.71 -16.15 -13.16
C GLY A 60 -3.50 -15.26 -12.86
N GLU A 61 -3.70 -14.13 -12.18
CA GLU A 61 -2.64 -13.19 -11.80
C GLU A 61 -1.63 -13.84 -10.84
N GLU A 62 -2.07 -14.61 -9.85
CA GLU A 62 -1.18 -15.37 -8.98
C GLU A 62 -0.32 -16.37 -9.78
N LYS A 63 -0.90 -17.04 -10.78
CA LYS A 63 -0.14 -17.94 -11.66
C LYS A 63 0.84 -17.21 -12.58
N ARG A 64 0.58 -15.93 -12.87
CA ARG A 64 1.50 -15.05 -13.62
C ARG A 64 2.70 -14.61 -12.77
N GLY A 65 2.63 -14.72 -11.45
CA GLY A 65 3.73 -14.42 -10.56
C GLY A 65 3.45 -13.37 -9.49
N PHE A 66 2.25 -12.81 -9.42
CA PHE A 66 1.89 -12.00 -8.25
C PHE A 66 1.93 -12.85 -6.96
N ASN A 67 2.37 -12.29 -5.85
CA ASN A 67 2.59 -13.04 -4.62
C ASN A 67 1.28 -13.45 -3.94
N ASN A 68 0.40 -12.48 -3.69
CA ASN A 68 -0.89 -12.69 -3.03
C ASN A 68 -1.93 -11.78 -3.65
N CYS A 69 -3.06 -12.35 -4.03
CA CYS A 69 -4.20 -11.59 -4.52
C CYS A 69 -5.39 -11.73 -3.57
N ALA A 70 -6.06 -10.62 -3.30
CA ALA A 70 -7.27 -10.59 -2.49
C ALA A 70 -8.34 -9.76 -3.18
N MET A 71 -9.62 -10.06 -2.89
CA MET A 71 -10.76 -9.33 -3.42
C MET A 71 -11.72 -8.95 -2.31
N TYR A 72 -12.15 -7.71 -2.39
CA TYR A 72 -13.15 -7.12 -1.51
C TYR A 72 -14.32 -6.60 -2.34
N LYS A 73 -15.49 -6.61 -1.73
CA LYS A 73 -16.70 -6.03 -2.26
C LYS A 73 -17.06 -4.81 -1.43
N HIS A 74 -17.50 -3.76 -2.10
CA HIS A 74 -18.07 -2.60 -1.44
C HIS A 74 -19.30 -2.99 -0.59
N GLU A 75 -19.29 -2.55 0.66
CA GLU A 75 -20.40 -2.75 1.61
C GLU A 75 -21.06 -1.43 1.96
N PHE A 76 -20.25 -0.40 2.26
CA PHE A 76 -20.73 0.93 2.58
C PHE A 76 -19.71 2.00 2.15
N GLY A 77 -20.19 3.13 1.63
CA GLY A 77 -19.39 4.21 1.07
C GLY A 77 -19.79 4.48 -0.39
N SER A 78 -18.85 4.73 -1.27
CA SER A 78 -19.11 5.01 -2.69
C SER A 78 -17.85 4.75 -3.52
N PRO A 79 -17.96 4.31 -4.77
CA PRO A 79 -19.09 3.74 -5.50
C PRO A 79 -19.29 2.25 -5.23
N ARG A 80 -20.39 1.65 -5.73
CA ARG A 80 -20.59 0.20 -5.74
C ARG A 80 -19.54 -0.46 -6.63
N ALA A 81 -18.57 -1.16 -6.04
CA ALA A 81 -17.45 -1.71 -6.77
C ALA A 81 -16.92 -3.00 -6.13
N PHE A 82 -16.09 -3.72 -6.88
CA PHE A 82 -15.12 -4.65 -6.34
C PHE A 82 -13.76 -3.98 -6.29
N TYR A 83 -13.01 -4.27 -5.25
CA TYR A 83 -11.64 -3.83 -5.03
C TYR A 83 -10.75 -5.05 -5.01
N THR A 84 -9.73 -5.06 -5.82
CA THR A 84 -8.76 -6.15 -5.86
C THR A 84 -7.37 -5.62 -5.49
N THR A 85 -6.56 -6.49 -4.90
CA THR A 85 -5.17 -6.18 -4.60
C THR A 85 -4.32 -7.41 -4.89
N CYS A 86 -3.22 -7.23 -5.59
CA CYS A 86 -2.20 -8.25 -5.82
C CYS A 86 -0.84 -7.68 -5.42
N THR A 87 -0.11 -8.35 -4.53
CA THR A 87 1.20 -7.88 -4.06
C THR A 87 2.32 -8.38 -4.95
N PHE A 88 3.42 -7.62 -4.98
CA PHE A 88 4.67 -7.95 -5.67
C PHE A 88 5.84 -7.26 -4.93
N ASP A 89 7.08 -7.73 -5.16
CA ASP A 89 8.21 -7.32 -4.34
C ASP A 89 8.66 -5.89 -4.67
N ASP A 90 8.84 -5.59 -5.97
CA ASP A 90 9.34 -4.32 -6.50
C ASP A 90 8.91 -4.09 -7.95
N ILE A 91 9.25 -2.94 -8.51
CA ILE A 91 8.92 -2.59 -9.91
C ILE A 91 9.56 -3.54 -10.92
N ASP A 92 10.75 -4.06 -10.65
CA ASP A 92 11.39 -5.04 -11.54
C ASP A 92 10.65 -6.39 -11.52
N HIS A 93 10.13 -6.79 -10.36
CA HIS A 93 9.25 -7.94 -10.26
C HIS A 93 7.95 -7.72 -11.05
N PHE A 94 7.30 -6.58 -10.88
CA PHE A 94 6.13 -6.20 -11.68
C PHE A 94 6.41 -6.25 -13.19
N ALA A 95 7.52 -5.67 -13.64
CA ALA A 95 7.90 -5.68 -15.05
C ALA A 95 8.07 -7.11 -15.58
N ARG A 96 8.74 -8.00 -14.81
CA ARG A 96 8.87 -9.42 -15.19
C ARG A 96 7.52 -10.13 -15.32
N ILE A 97 6.57 -9.85 -14.42
CA ILE A 97 5.21 -10.40 -14.51
C ILE A 97 4.52 -9.92 -15.79
N MET A 98 4.60 -8.62 -16.08
CA MET A 98 3.91 -8.03 -17.24
C MET A 98 4.52 -8.48 -18.57
N ASP A 99 5.85 -8.61 -18.65
CA ASP A 99 6.54 -9.05 -19.87
C ASP A 99 6.51 -10.58 -20.08
N GLY A 100 6.46 -11.35 -18.97
CA GLY A 100 6.64 -12.80 -18.99
C GLY A 100 5.42 -13.62 -19.39
N SER A 101 4.24 -13.04 -19.41
CA SER A 101 3.00 -13.77 -19.74
C SER A 101 2.05 -12.90 -20.53
N PRO A 102 1.41 -13.44 -21.59
CA PRO A 102 0.28 -12.75 -22.19
C PRO A 102 -0.74 -12.50 -21.06
N SER A 103 -1.32 -11.31 -21.04
CA SER A 103 -2.41 -11.01 -20.10
C SER A 103 -3.41 -12.16 -20.17
N VAL A 104 -3.80 -12.68 -19.00
CA VAL A 104 -4.98 -13.55 -18.95
C VAL A 104 -6.07 -12.75 -19.63
N ALA A 105 -6.57 -13.25 -20.75
CA ALA A 105 -7.49 -12.51 -21.60
C ALA A 105 -8.55 -11.89 -20.69
N SER A 106 -8.52 -10.58 -20.60
CA SER A 106 -9.68 -9.85 -20.10
C SER A 106 -10.86 -10.43 -20.86
N PRO A 107 -11.97 -10.74 -20.22
CA PRO A 107 -13.15 -11.21 -20.94
C PRO A 107 -13.63 -10.08 -21.86
N ASP A 108 -12.98 -9.94 -23.00
CA ASP A 108 -13.24 -8.91 -24.02
C ASP A 108 -14.64 -9.00 -24.61
N GLU A 109 -15.39 -10.05 -24.28
CA GLU A 109 -16.68 -10.32 -24.92
C GLU A 109 -17.87 -9.73 -24.18
N VAL A 110 -17.75 -9.43 -22.88
CA VAL A 110 -18.82 -8.75 -22.12
C VAL A 110 -18.21 -7.82 -21.09
N GLN A 111 -18.34 -6.53 -21.28
CA GLN A 111 -17.94 -5.55 -20.28
C GLN A 111 -18.84 -5.67 -19.05
N LEU A 112 -18.36 -6.37 -18.01
CA LEU A 112 -19.09 -6.61 -16.77
C LEU A 112 -19.00 -5.45 -15.77
N PHE A 113 -18.10 -4.49 -16.01
CA PHE A 113 -17.86 -3.32 -15.14
C PHE A 113 -18.05 -2.00 -15.90
N GLY A 114 -18.45 -0.96 -15.19
CA GLY A 114 -18.69 0.39 -15.75
C GLY A 114 -17.42 1.17 -15.97
N SER A 115 -16.57 1.22 -14.94
CA SER A 115 -15.25 1.81 -14.99
C SER A 115 -14.23 0.91 -14.27
N HIS A 116 -12.97 1.13 -14.59
CA HIS A 116 -11.85 0.39 -14.04
C HIS A 116 -10.69 1.36 -13.79
N MET A 117 -10.11 1.28 -12.62
CA MET A 117 -8.92 2.06 -12.25
C MET A 117 -7.88 1.15 -11.62
N ASP A 118 -6.62 1.33 -12.04
CA ASP A 118 -5.46 0.66 -11.47
C ASP A 118 -4.52 1.64 -10.80
N HIS A 119 -4.00 1.24 -9.63
CA HIS A 119 -3.00 1.96 -8.89
C HIS A 119 -1.88 1.00 -8.50
N ILE A 120 -0.64 1.42 -8.67
CA ILE A 120 0.49 0.82 -7.98
C ILE A 120 0.72 1.64 -6.72
N VAL A 121 0.71 0.97 -5.58
CA VAL A 121 0.93 1.58 -4.27
C VAL A 121 2.14 0.94 -3.59
N LEU A 122 2.91 1.76 -2.89
CA LEU A 122 4.00 1.33 -2.04
C LEU A 122 3.47 1.16 -0.62
N MET A 123 3.63 -0.01 -0.03
CA MET A 123 3.34 -0.19 1.39
C MET A 123 4.39 0.56 2.22
N THR A 124 3.95 1.47 3.08
CA THR A 124 4.82 2.25 3.97
C THR A 124 4.78 1.75 5.41
N LYS A 125 3.73 1.03 5.76
CA LYS A 125 3.58 0.36 7.06
C LYS A 125 2.75 -0.90 6.90
N GLN A 126 3.24 -2.00 7.45
CA GLN A 126 2.46 -3.22 7.64
C GLN A 126 2.02 -3.31 9.10
N GLY A 127 0.73 -3.22 9.35
CA GLY A 127 0.14 -3.35 10.68
C GLY A 127 -0.72 -4.60 10.80
N MET A 128 -1.53 -4.91 9.79
CA MET A 128 -2.36 -6.10 9.79
C MET A 128 -1.53 -7.36 9.52
N THR A 129 -1.60 -8.34 10.42
CA THR A 129 -0.92 -9.63 10.29
C THR A 129 -1.80 -10.70 9.62
N LYS A 130 -3.08 -10.46 9.50
CA LYS A 130 -4.06 -11.33 8.83
C LYS A 130 -5.12 -10.49 8.13
N MET A 131 -5.70 -11.05 7.08
CA MET A 131 -6.80 -10.41 6.37
C MET A 131 -8.12 -10.55 7.15
N PRO A 132 -8.69 -9.44 7.64
CA PRO A 132 -9.93 -9.44 8.43
C PRO A 132 -11.16 -9.65 7.53
N LYS A 133 -12.33 -9.89 8.16
CA LYS A 133 -13.58 -10.01 7.44
C LYS A 133 -14.00 -8.70 6.77
N TYR A 134 -13.84 -7.59 7.48
CA TYR A 134 -14.12 -6.26 6.96
C TYR A 134 -12.88 -5.40 6.99
N VAL A 135 -12.77 -4.49 6.02
CA VAL A 135 -11.70 -3.51 5.92
C VAL A 135 -12.32 -2.12 5.78
N LEU A 136 -11.90 -1.21 6.63
CA LEU A 136 -12.04 0.21 6.37
C LEU A 136 -10.91 0.60 5.42
N TYR A 137 -11.26 1.07 4.23
CA TYR A 137 -10.35 1.62 3.24
C TYR A 137 -10.48 3.13 3.27
N ALA A 138 -9.40 3.82 3.59
CA ALA A 138 -9.31 5.27 3.61
C ALA A 138 -8.35 5.77 2.55
N SER A 139 -8.78 6.75 1.75
CA SER A 139 -7.96 7.46 0.76
C SER A 139 -7.94 8.94 1.09
N THR A 140 -6.74 9.55 1.11
CA THR A 140 -6.56 10.97 1.46
C THR A 140 -5.59 11.64 0.50
N ALA A 141 -6.04 12.69 -0.15
CA ALA A 141 -5.21 13.58 -0.93
C ALA A 141 -4.91 14.85 -0.13
N PHE A 142 -3.67 15.31 -0.17
CA PHE A 142 -3.22 16.53 0.49
C PHE A 142 -3.04 17.67 -0.50
N SER A 143 -2.92 18.89 0.02
CA SER A 143 -2.73 20.08 -0.81
C SER A 143 -1.48 19.95 -1.70
N PRO A 144 -1.57 20.29 -3.01
CA PRO A 144 -0.45 20.22 -3.94
C PRO A 144 0.64 21.26 -3.65
N HIS A 145 0.43 22.15 -2.68
CA HIS A 145 1.45 23.10 -2.22
C HIS A 145 2.46 22.47 -1.25
N LEU A 146 2.16 21.29 -0.72
CA LEU A 146 3.08 20.54 0.12
C LEU A 146 4.06 19.75 -0.76
N ASN A 147 5.32 19.68 -0.33
CA ASN A 147 6.24 18.72 -0.92
C ASN A 147 5.95 17.29 -0.40
N HIS A 148 6.57 16.28 -1.02
CA HIS A 148 6.31 14.89 -0.70
C HIS A 148 6.58 14.53 0.77
N VAL A 149 7.66 15.04 1.36
CA VAL A 149 8.03 14.79 2.78
C VAL A 149 6.98 15.40 3.72
N GLU A 150 6.48 16.59 3.40
CA GLU A 150 5.42 17.23 4.15
C GLU A 150 4.10 16.45 4.05
N MET A 151 3.75 15.94 2.86
CA MET A 151 2.57 15.10 2.68
C MET A 151 2.68 13.80 3.46
N GLN A 152 3.82 13.12 3.44
CA GLN A 152 4.08 11.91 4.24
C GLN A 152 3.90 12.18 5.74
N ALA A 153 4.47 13.29 6.25
CA ALA A 153 4.32 13.66 7.66
C ALA A 153 2.85 13.92 8.03
N LYS A 154 2.08 14.56 7.13
CA LYS A 154 0.64 14.81 7.35
C LYS A 154 -0.18 13.52 7.27
N ALA A 155 0.16 12.61 6.36
CA ALA A 155 -0.47 11.29 6.28
C ALA A 155 -0.21 10.47 7.55
N GLU A 156 1.03 10.49 8.06
CA GLU A 156 1.40 9.83 9.32
C GLU A 156 0.61 10.40 10.50
N GLU A 157 0.54 11.73 10.62
CA GLU A 157 -0.23 12.40 11.67
C GLU A 157 -1.72 12.04 11.58
N PHE A 158 -2.31 12.06 10.39
CA PHE A 158 -3.72 11.77 10.14
C PHE A 158 -4.05 10.31 10.44
N TYR A 159 -3.32 9.37 9.83
CA TYR A 159 -3.61 7.95 9.96
C TYR A 159 -3.20 7.35 11.31
N SER A 160 -2.41 8.05 12.12
CA SER A 160 -2.16 7.63 13.51
C SER A 160 -3.45 7.52 14.31
N ALA A 161 -4.46 8.36 14.01
CA ALA A 161 -5.77 8.26 14.64
C ALA A 161 -6.51 6.97 14.28
N TYR A 162 -6.35 6.49 13.04
CA TYR A 162 -6.93 5.22 12.59
C TYR A 162 -6.26 4.03 13.27
N ASP A 163 -4.93 4.05 13.41
CA ASP A 163 -4.20 3.01 14.16
C ASP A 163 -4.69 2.93 15.63
N GLU A 164 -4.82 4.08 16.28
CA GLU A 164 -5.31 4.13 17.66
C GLU A 164 -6.77 3.67 17.78
N GLY A 165 -7.58 3.94 16.74
CA GLY A 165 -8.99 3.56 16.69
C GLY A 165 -9.23 2.09 16.43
N PHE A 166 -8.61 1.56 15.39
CA PHE A 166 -8.87 0.21 14.86
C PHE A 166 -7.80 -0.81 15.25
N GLY A 167 -6.71 -0.40 15.91
CA GLY A 167 -5.53 -1.18 16.07
C GLY A 167 -4.55 -0.90 14.93
N GLU A 168 -3.67 -1.84 14.61
CA GLU A 168 -2.67 -1.63 13.57
C GLU A 168 -3.27 -1.69 12.17
N CYS A 169 -3.14 -0.59 11.40
CA CYS A 169 -3.55 -0.49 10.02
C CYS A 169 -2.36 -0.67 9.07
N ASN A 170 -2.57 -1.20 7.89
CA ASN A 170 -1.61 -1.07 6.81
C ASN A 170 -1.69 0.33 6.21
N ARG A 171 -0.56 0.88 5.79
CA ARG A 171 -0.49 2.19 5.13
C ARG A 171 0.23 2.09 3.81
N TYR A 172 -0.20 2.92 2.90
CA TYR A 172 0.34 2.93 1.54
C TYR A 172 0.42 4.35 1.01
N GLU A 173 1.32 4.56 0.09
CA GLU A 173 1.40 5.78 -0.70
C GLU A 173 1.30 5.46 -2.19
N HIS A 174 0.83 6.41 -2.95
CA HIS A 174 0.78 6.32 -4.39
C HIS A 174 2.19 6.18 -4.98
N ALA A 175 2.38 5.19 -5.85
CA ALA A 175 3.57 5.04 -6.68
C ALA A 175 3.27 5.32 -8.15
N TRP A 176 2.14 4.81 -8.66
CA TRP A 176 1.71 5.00 -10.05
C TRP A 176 0.18 4.87 -10.16
N GLY A 177 -0.46 5.68 -11.03
CA GLY A 177 -1.92 5.62 -11.26
C GLY A 177 -2.55 7.02 -11.32
N PRO A 178 -3.89 7.11 -11.40
CA PRO A 178 -4.58 8.37 -11.65
C PRO A 178 -4.69 9.30 -10.44
N GLU A 179 -4.51 8.80 -9.20
CA GLU A 179 -4.67 9.60 -7.98
C GLU A 179 -3.36 9.72 -7.20
N LEU A 180 -2.91 10.94 -6.92
CA LEU A 180 -1.83 11.19 -5.98
C LEU A 180 -2.42 11.22 -4.56
N ALA A 181 -2.44 10.08 -3.89
CA ALA A 181 -3.05 9.92 -2.57
C ALA A 181 -2.22 9.04 -1.64
N PHE A 182 -2.53 9.14 -0.35
CA PHE A 182 -2.10 8.24 0.69
C PHE A 182 -3.29 7.38 1.13
N TYR A 183 -3.03 6.16 1.55
CA TYR A 183 -4.08 5.21 1.86
C TYR A 183 -3.82 4.52 3.20
N ALA A 184 -4.91 4.15 3.86
CA ALA A 184 -4.87 3.23 5.00
C ALA A 184 -5.92 2.14 4.81
N THR A 185 -5.60 0.93 5.25
CA THR A 185 -6.56 -0.16 5.38
C THR A 185 -6.53 -0.67 6.81
N CYS A 186 -7.68 -0.63 7.49
CA CYS A 186 -7.82 -1.02 8.88
C CYS A 186 -8.83 -2.15 9.00
N GLY A 187 -8.45 -3.24 9.66
CA GLY A 187 -9.28 -4.41 9.79
C GLY A 187 -10.25 -4.37 10.97
N PHE A 188 -11.42 -4.98 10.81
CA PHE A 188 -12.35 -5.23 11.91
C PHE A 188 -13.23 -6.46 11.63
N GLU A 189 -13.77 -7.10 12.68
CA GLU A 189 -14.51 -8.35 12.54
C GLU A 189 -16.03 -8.16 12.61
N SER A 190 -16.50 -7.04 13.18
CA SER A 190 -17.90 -6.72 13.33
C SER A 190 -18.19 -5.22 13.24
N TYR A 191 -19.44 -4.85 12.95
CA TYR A 191 -19.86 -3.45 13.01
C TYR A 191 -19.81 -2.84 14.42
N ALA A 192 -19.83 -3.67 15.47
CA ALA A 192 -19.58 -3.20 16.83
C ALA A 192 -18.12 -2.75 17.02
N ASP A 193 -17.16 -3.51 16.47
CA ASP A 193 -15.75 -3.14 16.46
C ASP A 193 -15.54 -1.87 15.63
N PHE A 194 -16.19 -1.78 14.47
CA PHE A 194 -16.19 -0.57 13.65
C PHE A 194 -16.64 0.66 14.43
N ALA A 195 -17.81 0.57 15.10
CA ALA A 195 -18.34 1.67 15.88
C ALA A 195 -17.41 2.08 17.03
N ALA A 196 -16.80 1.09 17.71
CA ALA A 196 -15.83 1.34 18.77
C ALA A 196 -14.59 2.04 18.23
N GLY A 197 -14.08 1.60 17.06
CA GLY A 197 -12.94 2.20 16.36
C GLY A 197 -13.22 3.66 15.96
N VAL A 198 -14.32 3.90 15.25
CA VAL A 198 -14.74 5.24 14.81
C VAL A 198 -14.90 6.19 16.01
N ASN A 199 -15.53 5.76 17.11
CA ASN A 199 -15.69 6.60 18.29
C ASN A 199 -14.33 7.02 18.89
N LYS A 200 -13.29 6.18 18.82
CA LYS A 200 -11.95 6.55 19.26
C LYS A 200 -11.31 7.54 18.27
N VAL A 201 -11.39 7.28 16.96
CA VAL A 201 -10.89 8.17 15.89
C VAL A 201 -11.50 9.57 16.05
N MET A 202 -12.82 9.67 16.20
CA MET A 202 -13.52 10.94 16.37
C MET A 202 -13.03 11.72 17.59
N LYS A 203 -12.83 11.05 18.74
CA LYS A 203 -12.27 11.70 19.93
C LYS A 203 -10.87 12.25 19.71
N ILE A 204 -10.03 11.58 18.90
CA ILE A 204 -8.69 12.02 18.56
C ILE A 204 -8.78 13.27 17.67
N PHE A 205 -9.68 13.28 16.69
CA PHE A 205 -9.92 14.45 15.85
C PHE A 205 -10.46 15.65 16.62
N GLU A 206 -11.43 15.44 17.53
CA GLU A 206 -11.97 16.48 18.41
C GLU A 206 -10.96 17.01 19.42
N GLY A 207 -9.97 16.21 19.79
CA GLY A 207 -8.91 16.53 20.74
C GLY A 207 -7.59 16.93 20.06
N ARG A 208 -6.70 15.96 19.92
CA ARG A 208 -5.31 16.17 19.43
C ARG A 208 -5.22 16.80 18.05
N LEU A 209 -6.12 16.43 17.15
CA LEU A 209 -6.11 16.90 15.74
C LEU A 209 -7.05 18.09 15.48
N ALA A 210 -7.81 18.56 16.44
CA ALA A 210 -8.78 19.66 16.26
C ALA A 210 -8.13 20.96 15.75
N THR A 211 -6.88 21.21 16.11
CA THR A 211 -6.12 22.39 15.71
C THR A 211 -5.03 22.09 14.68
N ALA A 212 -4.87 20.83 14.29
CA ALA A 212 -3.87 20.42 13.31
C ALA A 212 -4.23 20.94 11.91
N ASN A 213 -3.29 21.64 11.27
CA ASN A 213 -3.43 21.99 9.86
C ASN A 213 -2.95 20.82 8.99
N LEU A 214 -3.86 19.87 8.72
CA LEU A 214 -3.56 18.68 7.94
C LEU A 214 -3.47 18.94 6.43
N ASN A 215 -3.97 20.08 5.95
CA ASN A 215 -3.98 20.42 4.53
C ASN A 215 -4.65 19.34 3.63
N ILE A 216 -5.68 18.67 4.14
CA ILE A 216 -6.45 17.67 3.40
C ILE A 216 -7.25 18.37 2.31
N LEU A 217 -7.07 17.93 1.07
CA LEU A 217 -7.83 18.38 -0.10
C LEU A 217 -9.07 17.50 -0.32
N ASN A 218 -8.90 16.20 -0.17
CA ASN A 218 -9.98 15.22 -0.32
C ASN A 218 -9.73 14.04 0.61
N HIS A 219 -10.82 13.47 1.12
CA HIS A 219 -10.79 12.28 1.96
C HIS A 219 -12.02 11.42 1.69
N ARG A 220 -11.81 10.11 1.62
CA ARG A 220 -12.87 9.12 1.40
C ARG A 220 -12.63 7.91 2.27
N ASP A 221 -13.70 7.42 2.89
CA ASP A 221 -13.75 6.16 3.62
C ASP A 221 -14.75 5.22 2.97
N ASP A 222 -14.35 3.97 2.75
CA ASP A 222 -15.22 2.88 2.29
C ASP A 222 -15.12 1.69 3.24
N ILE A 223 -16.23 1.03 3.51
CA ILE A 223 -16.25 -0.27 4.19
C ILE A 223 -16.32 -1.35 3.13
N LEU A 224 -15.37 -2.25 3.17
CA LEU A 224 -15.23 -3.36 2.25
C LEU A 224 -15.42 -4.68 3.02
N VAL A 225 -16.05 -5.65 2.38
CA VAL A 225 -16.16 -7.03 2.89
C VAL A 225 -15.33 -7.96 2.02
N LYS A 226 -14.53 -8.80 2.68
CA LYS A 226 -13.67 -9.77 1.98
C LYS A 226 -14.50 -10.84 1.29
N VAL A 227 -14.20 -11.14 0.03
CA VAL A 227 -14.86 -12.16 -0.79
C VAL A 227 -13.88 -13.19 -1.37
N MET A 228 -12.57 -12.92 -1.31
CA MET A 228 -11.51 -13.85 -1.72
C MET A 228 -10.21 -13.52 -0.97
N ASP A 229 -9.46 -14.55 -0.59
CA ASP A 229 -8.04 -14.52 -0.19
C ASP A 229 -7.21 -14.91 -1.38
#